data_2e4d17b944fbc696374a555ea5005350
#
_entry.id   2e4d17b944fbc696374a555ea5005350
#
_cell.length_a   1.000
_cell.length_b   1.000
_cell.length_c   1.000
_cell.angle_alpha   90.00
_cell.angle_beta   90.00
_cell.angle_gamma   90.00
#
_symmetry.space_group_name_H-M   'P 1'
#
loop_
_entity.id
_entity.type
_entity.pdbx_description
1 polymer ?
#
loop_
_entity_poly.entity_id
_entity_poly.type
_entity_poly.pdbx_seq_one_letter_code
_entity_poly.pdbx_strand_id
1 'polypeptide(L)'
;MKKLMIVAFSAGLIGLVEANELQEENGSQNWRITAGGFARGSMKAKIGNLSDRVELYGADLDLYYRAVEADGFSLWAGIGGTFTPYQDAGKVSFYEKDVSDPYTTIELGGKGECDVGYGEFRMMLVPEYEVAEGWSIGARLGVAFDWLRARGSLSTWSRTTINIPGIPSTSIPVGPSNDSEKFSDFVAQGVVGLQATYLFTDNLGFYSAIDYRVGDEAEFKKNGEKYGSLNMNGWYASAGLVFQF
;
A
#
# COMPACT_ATOMS: atom_id res chain seq x y z
N MET A 1 -10.53 12.20 17.89
CA MET A 1 -10.61 12.30 16.43
C MET A 1 -11.43 11.20 15.78
N LYS A 2 -11.36 9.92 16.18
CA LYS A 2 -12.13 8.80 15.56
C LYS A 2 -13.65 9.01 15.49
N LYS A 3 -14.27 9.65 16.50
CA LYS A 3 -15.72 9.88 16.50
C LYS A 3 -16.21 10.98 15.54
N LEU A 4 -15.35 11.96 15.23
CA LEU A 4 -15.71 13.08 14.35
C LEU A 4 -15.74 12.66 12.87
N MET A 5 -14.86 11.74 12.46
CA MET A 5 -14.82 11.21 11.07
C MET A 5 -16.07 10.38 10.73
N ILE A 6 -16.59 9.60 11.67
CA ILE A 6 -17.79 8.77 11.44
C ILE A 6 -19.03 9.65 11.24
N VAL A 7 -19.16 10.74 12.00
CA VAL A 7 -20.30 11.68 11.90
C VAL A 7 -20.28 12.45 10.57
N ALA A 8 -19.12 12.92 10.12
CA ALA A 8 -19.02 13.63 8.85
C ALA A 8 -19.34 12.72 7.64
N PHE A 9 -18.96 11.45 7.71
CA PHE A 9 -19.24 10.47 6.66
C PHE A 9 -20.72 10.07 6.62
N SER A 10 -21.36 9.89 7.78
CA SER A 10 -22.79 9.59 7.88
C SER A 10 -23.67 10.73 7.34
N ALA A 11 -23.29 11.98 7.61
CA ALA A 11 -24.00 13.15 7.09
C ALA A 11 -23.89 13.29 5.57
N GLY A 12 -22.73 12.94 4.98
CA GLY A 12 -22.53 12.91 3.55
C GLY A 12 -23.36 11.83 2.84
N LEU A 13 -23.49 10.64 3.44
CA LEU A 13 -24.30 9.55 2.90
C LEU A 13 -25.81 9.86 2.95
N ILE A 14 -26.29 10.50 4.00
CA ILE A 14 -27.71 10.87 4.14
C ILE A 14 -28.08 11.94 3.11
N GLY A 15 -27.23 12.95 2.87
CA GLY A 15 -27.43 13.93 1.81
C GLY A 15 -27.45 13.36 0.40
N LEU A 16 -26.73 12.24 0.17
CA LEU A 16 -26.71 11.52 -1.11
C LEU A 16 -28.03 10.77 -1.38
N VAL A 17 -28.70 10.26 -0.34
CA VAL A 17 -29.98 9.55 -0.48
C VAL A 17 -31.11 10.53 -0.82
N GLU A 18 -31.13 11.73 -0.22
CA GLU A 18 -32.14 12.76 -0.51
C GLU A 18 -31.97 13.38 -1.91
N ALA A 19 -30.74 13.48 -2.43
CA ALA A 19 -30.48 13.99 -3.78
C ALA A 19 -30.96 13.03 -4.89
N ASN A 20 -31.06 11.74 -4.60
CA ASN A 20 -31.44 10.71 -5.56
C ASN A 20 -32.93 10.77 -5.97
N GLU A 21 -33.82 11.27 -5.11
CA GLU A 21 -35.26 11.42 -5.42
C GLU A 21 -35.55 12.50 -6.47
N LEU A 22 -34.59 13.40 -6.75
CA LEU A 22 -34.75 14.51 -7.69
C LEU A 22 -34.25 14.20 -9.12
N GLN A 23 -33.62 13.07 -9.38
CA GLN A 23 -32.92 12.80 -10.65
C GLN A 23 -33.50 11.66 -11.53
N GLU A 24 -34.63 11.04 -11.19
CA GLU A 24 -35.15 9.90 -11.95
C GLU A 24 -35.68 10.23 -13.38
N GLU A 25 -35.66 11.50 -13.83
CA GLU A 25 -36.29 11.90 -15.11
C GLU A 25 -35.38 11.98 -16.33
N ASN A 26 -34.03 11.95 -16.16
CA ASN A 26 -33.12 11.99 -17.31
C ASN A 26 -32.22 10.76 -17.29
N GLY A 27 -32.22 10.00 -18.39
CA GLY A 27 -31.37 8.80 -18.57
C GLY A 27 -29.86 9.07 -18.52
N SER A 28 -29.43 9.78 -17.48
CA SER A 28 -28.05 10.13 -17.21
C SER A 28 -27.29 8.90 -16.68
N GLN A 29 -26.11 8.67 -17.20
CA GLN A 29 -25.20 7.62 -16.74
C GLN A 29 -24.72 7.93 -15.33
N ASN A 30 -25.31 7.27 -14.33
CA ASN A 30 -25.07 7.59 -12.92
C ASN A 30 -23.99 6.72 -12.28
N TRP A 31 -23.50 5.72 -12.97
CA TRP A 31 -22.50 4.81 -12.44
C TRP A 31 -21.22 4.84 -13.26
N ARG A 32 -20.09 4.70 -12.58
CA ARG A 32 -18.76 4.62 -13.19
C ARG A 32 -17.96 3.52 -12.50
N ILE A 33 -17.37 2.64 -13.30
CA ILE A 33 -16.36 1.68 -12.85
C ILE A 33 -15.02 2.10 -13.41
N THR A 34 -13.98 2.10 -12.58
CA THR A 34 -12.60 2.20 -13.03
C THR A 34 -11.86 0.93 -12.67
N ALA A 35 -11.09 0.39 -13.62
CA ALA A 35 -10.29 -0.81 -13.42
C ALA A 35 -8.91 -0.62 -14.06
N GLY A 36 -7.86 -0.90 -13.32
CA GLY A 36 -6.50 -0.66 -13.80
C GLY A 36 -5.42 -1.23 -12.90
N GLY A 37 -4.25 -0.63 -13.05
CA GLY A 37 -3.11 -0.90 -12.21
C GLY A 37 -2.76 0.28 -11.34
N PHE A 38 -2.06 0.01 -10.25
CA PHE A 38 -1.50 1.04 -9.40
C PHE A 38 -0.02 0.80 -9.12
N ALA A 39 0.67 1.88 -8.80
CA ALA A 39 2.00 1.90 -8.24
C ALA A 39 2.02 2.77 -6.99
N ARG A 40 2.62 2.28 -5.93
CA ARG A 40 2.85 3.00 -4.67
C ARG A 40 4.33 2.95 -4.36
N GLY A 41 4.97 4.10 -4.42
CA GLY A 41 6.41 4.21 -4.26
C GLY A 41 6.83 4.79 -2.92
N SER A 42 8.10 4.56 -2.58
CA SER A 42 8.83 5.25 -1.51
C SER A 42 8.32 5.05 -0.09
N MET A 43 7.64 3.94 0.21
CA MET A 43 7.34 3.58 1.58
C MET A 43 8.62 3.19 2.30
N LYS A 44 8.83 3.75 3.50
CA LYS A 44 10.03 3.48 4.30
C LYS A 44 9.75 2.36 5.30
N ALA A 45 10.35 1.20 5.08
CA ALA A 45 10.36 0.09 6.03
C ALA A 45 11.52 0.26 7.02
N LYS A 46 11.28 -0.05 8.30
CA LYS A 46 12.28 -0.08 9.34
C LYS A 46 12.16 -1.38 10.12
N ILE A 47 13.28 -2.09 10.27
CA ILE A 47 13.40 -3.29 11.11
C ILE A 47 14.67 -3.12 11.95
N GLY A 48 14.51 -2.87 13.26
CA GLY A 48 15.62 -2.50 14.12
C GLY A 48 16.33 -1.24 13.60
N ASN A 49 17.63 -1.34 13.34
CA ASN A 49 18.46 -0.25 12.81
C ASN A 49 18.52 -0.22 11.27
N LEU A 50 17.91 -1.20 10.60
CA LEU A 50 17.88 -1.28 9.14
C LEU A 50 16.69 -0.49 8.61
N SER A 51 16.88 0.19 7.49
CA SER A 51 15.78 0.85 6.78
C SER A 51 15.95 0.68 5.29
N ASP A 52 14.86 0.34 4.61
CA ASP A 52 14.81 0.20 3.16
C ASP A 52 13.54 0.84 2.59
N ARG A 53 13.48 0.96 1.29
CA ARG A 53 12.32 1.49 0.56
C ARG A 53 11.58 0.33 -0.07
N VAL A 54 10.26 0.32 0.13
CA VAL A 54 9.36 -0.67 -0.45
C VAL A 54 8.49 0.03 -1.49
N GLU A 55 8.37 -0.58 -2.64
CA GLU A 55 7.44 -0.20 -3.71
C GLU A 55 6.40 -1.29 -3.86
N LEU A 56 5.14 -0.90 -4.02
CA LEU A 56 4.04 -1.83 -4.25
C LEU A 56 3.35 -1.50 -5.57
N TYR A 57 2.94 -2.53 -6.28
CA TYR A 57 2.13 -2.42 -7.48
C TYR A 57 1.12 -3.57 -7.54
N GLY A 58 0.01 -3.34 -8.21
CA GLY A 58 -1.06 -4.33 -8.27
C GLY A 58 -2.25 -3.86 -9.07
N ALA A 59 -3.38 -4.49 -8.81
CA ALA A 59 -4.65 -4.17 -9.42
C ALA A 59 -5.42 -3.13 -8.60
N ASP A 60 -6.16 -2.28 -9.30
CA ASP A 60 -6.99 -1.20 -8.78
C ASP A 60 -8.39 -1.28 -9.37
N LEU A 61 -9.41 -1.15 -8.51
CA LEU A 61 -10.83 -1.18 -8.92
C LEU A 61 -11.63 -0.21 -8.06
N ASP A 62 -12.38 0.69 -8.70
CA ASP A 62 -13.34 1.58 -8.04
C ASP A 62 -14.72 1.50 -8.68
N LEU A 63 -15.74 1.71 -7.87
CA LEU A 63 -17.12 1.92 -8.26
C LEU A 63 -17.57 3.29 -7.75
N TYR A 64 -18.06 4.15 -8.62
CA TYR A 64 -18.56 5.47 -8.29
C TYR A 64 -20.04 5.60 -8.68
N TYR A 65 -20.74 6.40 -7.89
CA TYR A 65 -22.08 6.91 -8.20
C TYR A 65 -22.01 8.42 -8.35
N ARG A 66 -22.66 8.98 -9.39
CA ARG A 66 -22.75 10.42 -9.61
C ARG A 66 -23.84 10.99 -8.73
N ALA A 67 -23.42 11.72 -7.71
CA ALA A 67 -24.29 12.31 -6.71
C ALA A 67 -24.88 13.66 -7.16
N VAL A 68 -24.10 14.42 -7.97
CA VAL A 68 -24.51 15.74 -8.48
C VAL A 68 -23.99 15.90 -9.90
N GLU A 69 -24.78 16.53 -10.77
CA GLU A 69 -24.39 16.97 -12.11
C GLU A 69 -24.96 18.37 -12.35
N ALA A 70 -24.12 19.32 -12.76
CA ALA A 70 -24.52 20.68 -13.08
C ALA A 70 -23.47 21.36 -13.97
N ASP A 71 -23.87 21.86 -15.15
CA ASP A 71 -23.05 22.76 -16.00
C ASP A 71 -21.58 22.36 -16.17
N GLY A 72 -21.31 21.10 -16.54
CA GLY A 72 -19.95 20.57 -16.71
C GLY A 72 -19.27 20.15 -15.42
N PHE A 73 -19.92 20.29 -14.26
CA PHE A 73 -19.47 19.81 -12.98
C PHE A 73 -20.17 18.50 -12.60
N SER A 74 -19.44 17.54 -12.07
CA SER A 74 -19.98 16.30 -11.50
C SER A 74 -19.35 16.02 -10.15
N LEU A 75 -20.14 15.55 -9.21
CA LEU A 75 -19.65 15.02 -7.95
C LEU A 75 -19.86 13.51 -7.92
N TRP A 76 -18.78 12.76 -7.88
CA TRP A 76 -18.80 11.32 -7.78
C TRP A 76 -18.48 10.88 -6.35
N ALA A 77 -19.29 9.99 -5.81
CA ALA A 77 -19.02 9.30 -4.55
C ALA A 77 -18.75 7.83 -4.83
N GLY A 78 -17.67 7.29 -4.29
CA GLY A 78 -17.26 5.94 -4.65
C GLY A 78 -16.62 5.16 -3.54
N ILE A 79 -16.60 3.87 -3.78
CA ILE A 79 -15.85 2.89 -3.01
C ILE A 79 -14.88 2.17 -3.94
N GLY A 80 -13.76 1.74 -3.42
CA GLY A 80 -12.79 1.01 -4.23
C GLY A 80 -11.82 0.20 -3.40
N GLY A 81 -10.94 -0.44 -4.10
CA GLY A 81 -9.93 -1.23 -3.44
C GLY A 81 -8.76 -1.58 -4.35
N THR A 82 -7.67 -1.92 -3.70
CA THR A 82 -6.48 -2.42 -4.39
C THR A 82 -6.05 -3.73 -3.82
N PHE A 83 -5.38 -4.50 -4.64
CA PHE A 83 -4.81 -5.76 -4.26
C PHE A 83 -3.43 -5.95 -4.86
N THR A 84 -2.48 -6.28 -4.00
CA THR A 84 -1.13 -6.69 -4.37
C THR A 84 -0.89 -8.09 -3.83
N PRO A 85 -0.56 -9.07 -4.67
CA PRO A 85 -0.05 -10.35 -4.19
C PRO A 85 1.26 -10.14 -3.43
N TYR A 86 1.72 -11.17 -2.71
CA TYR A 86 3.01 -11.09 -2.05
C TYR A 86 4.12 -10.73 -3.05
N GLN A 87 4.83 -9.65 -2.76
CA GLN A 87 5.97 -9.15 -3.54
C GLN A 87 7.22 -9.18 -2.69
N ASP A 88 8.35 -9.45 -3.33
CA ASP A 88 9.68 -9.37 -2.71
C ASP A 88 9.93 -7.91 -2.28
N ALA A 89 9.95 -7.68 -0.97
CA ALA A 89 10.15 -6.35 -0.39
C ALA A 89 11.62 -6.09 -0.04
N GLY A 90 12.48 -7.08 -0.20
CA GLY A 90 13.92 -6.92 -0.01
C GLY A 90 14.62 -8.15 0.51
N LYS A 91 15.92 -8.18 0.27
CA LYS A 91 16.84 -9.22 0.72
C LYS A 91 17.99 -8.57 1.46
N VAL A 92 18.29 -9.09 2.63
CA VAL A 92 19.42 -8.63 3.45
C VAL A 92 20.36 -9.79 3.62
N SER A 93 21.65 -9.55 3.41
CA SER A 93 22.70 -10.49 3.77
C SER A 93 23.70 -9.80 4.70
N PHE A 94 24.14 -10.49 5.72
CA PHE A 94 25.18 -10.00 6.58
C PHE A 94 26.24 -11.09 6.77
N TYR A 95 27.46 -10.63 7.00
CA TYR A 95 28.60 -11.46 7.34
C TYR A 95 29.45 -10.70 8.34
N GLU A 96 29.76 -11.34 9.43
CA GLU A 96 30.63 -10.83 10.47
C GLU A 96 31.69 -11.85 10.79
N LYS A 97 32.92 -11.38 11.00
CA LYS A 97 34.04 -12.21 11.39
C LYS A 97 34.70 -11.58 12.62
N ASP A 98 34.70 -12.32 13.71
CA ASP A 98 35.40 -11.96 14.95
C ASP A 98 36.67 -12.76 15.07
N VAL A 99 37.77 -12.06 15.35
CA VAL A 99 39.12 -12.58 15.54
C VAL A 99 39.71 -12.00 16.83
N SER A 100 38.87 -11.80 17.83
CA SER A 100 39.28 -11.22 19.14
C SER A 100 40.27 -12.09 19.92
N ASP A 101 40.30 -13.38 19.61
CA ASP A 101 41.28 -14.34 20.16
C ASP A 101 42.19 -14.87 19.03
N PRO A 102 43.54 -14.84 19.16
CA PRO A 102 44.46 -15.31 18.13
C PRO A 102 44.29 -16.80 17.80
N TYR A 103 43.66 -17.57 18.68
CA TYR A 103 43.39 -18.99 18.48
C TYR A 103 42.00 -19.34 18.04
N THR A 104 41.08 -18.39 18.07
CA THR A 104 39.66 -18.61 17.74
C THR A 104 39.16 -17.59 16.74
N THR A 105 38.59 -18.07 15.67
CA THR A 105 37.87 -17.26 14.67
C THR A 105 36.40 -17.66 14.67
N ILE A 106 35.51 -16.70 14.88
CA ILE A 106 34.08 -16.88 14.78
C ILE A 106 33.58 -16.17 13.53
N GLU A 107 32.95 -16.90 12.65
CA GLU A 107 32.28 -16.37 11.46
C GLU A 107 30.78 -16.53 11.64
N LEU A 108 30.04 -15.46 11.46
CA LEU A 108 28.59 -15.43 11.51
C LEU A 108 28.06 -14.87 10.18
N GLY A 109 27.13 -15.55 9.58
CA GLY A 109 26.49 -15.06 8.37
C GLY A 109 25.01 -15.38 8.35
N GLY A 110 24.27 -14.60 7.57
CA GLY A 110 22.85 -14.83 7.41
C GLY A 110 22.29 -14.17 6.17
N LYS A 111 21.12 -14.65 5.76
CA LYS A 111 20.31 -14.09 4.70
C LYS A 111 18.89 -13.93 5.23
N GLY A 112 18.35 -12.73 5.07
CA GLY A 112 16.96 -12.42 5.35
C GLY A 112 16.23 -12.10 4.05
N GLU A 113 15.00 -12.57 3.92
CA GLU A 113 14.09 -12.22 2.83
C GLU A 113 12.79 -11.73 3.44
N CYS A 114 12.18 -10.72 2.83
CA CYS A 114 10.90 -10.18 3.25
C CYS A 114 9.97 -10.06 2.05
N ASP A 115 8.77 -10.64 2.19
CA ASP A 115 7.68 -10.49 1.24
C ASP A 115 6.57 -9.66 1.86
N VAL A 116 5.98 -8.77 1.10
CA VAL A 116 4.86 -7.93 1.54
C VAL A 116 3.66 -8.17 0.63
N GLY A 117 2.52 -8.47 1.23
CA GLY A 117 1.20 -8.47 0.59
C GLY A 117 0.41 -7.27 1.08
N TYR A 118 -0.32 -6.64 0.18
CA TYR A 118 -1.06 -5.42 0.44
C TYR A 118 -2.47 -5.51 -0.11
N GLY A 119 -3.43 -5.02 0.66
CA GLY A 119 -4.79 -4.81 0.24
C GLY A 119 -5.33 -3.50 0.81
N GLU A 120 -6.26 -2.89 0.12
CA GLU A 120 -6.87 -1.63 0.51
C GLU A 120 -8.36 -1.65 0.22
N PHE A 121 -9.12 -1.04 1.09
CA PHE A 121 -10.47 -0.56 0.85
C PHE A 121 -10.48 0.95 1.01
N ARG A 122 -11.13 1.67 0.08
CA ARG A 122 -11.22 3.13 0.15
C ARG A 122 -12.62 3.64 -0.13
N MET A 123 -12.90 4.82 0.41
CA MET A 123 -14.09 5.61 0.16
C MET A 123 -13.65 6.99 -0.34
N MET A 124 -14.21 7.42 -1.46
CA MET A 124 -13.74 8.59 -2.20
C MET A 124 -14.89 9.51 -2.57
N LEU A 125 -14.60 10.81 -2.57
CA LEU A 125 -15.39 11.85 -3.23
C LEU A 125 -14.50 12.45 -4.32
N VAL A 126 -15.07 12.59 -5.52
CA VAL A 126 -14.37 13.13 -6.68
C VAL A 126 -15.23 14.23 -7.32
N PRO A 127 -15.11 15.49 -6.86
CA PRO A 127 -15.57 16.63 -7.62
C PRO A 127 -14.77 16.72 -8.92
N GLU A 128 -15.43 16.71 -10.04
CA GLU A 128 -14.86 16.63 -11.37
C GLU A 128 -15.47 17.70 -12.26
N TYR A 129 -14.65 18.30 -13.12
CA TYR A 129 -15.07 19.32 -14.06
C TYR A 129 -14.66 18.92 -15.49
N GLU A 130 -15.60 19.01 -16.44
CA GLU A 130 -15.35 18.81 -17.85
C GLU A 130 -14.61 20.02 -18.43
N VAL A 131 -13.36 19.82 -18.84
CA VAL A 131 -12.48 20.88 -19.37
C VAL A 131 -12.49 20.96 -20.89
N ALA A 132 -12.85 19.88 -21.56
CA ALA A 132 -13.05 19.77 -23.01
C ALA A 132 -13.91 18.55 -23.31
N GLU A 133 -14.41 18.42 -24.51
CA GLU A 133 -15.22 17.28 -24.94
C GLU A 133 -14.52 15.94 -24.62
N GLY A 134 -15.18 15.15 -23.79
CA GLY A 134 -14.68 13.87 -23.30
C GLY A 134 -13.55 13.94 -22.27
N TRP A 135 -13.02 15.14 -21.94
CA TRP A 135 -11.96 15.32 -20.96
C TRP A 135 -12.48 15.94 -19.67
N SER A 136 -12.23 15.30 -18.57
CA SER A 136 -12.53 15.84 -17.25
C SER A 136 -11.33 15.71 -16.29
N ILE A 137 -11.26 16.68 -15.37
CA ILE A 137 -10.27 16.73 -14.31
C ILE A 137 -11.01 16.85 -12.98
N GLY A 138 -10.63 16.04 -12.02
CA GLY A 138 -11.23 16.01 -10.68
C GLY A 138 -10.20 16.01 -9.56
N ALA A 139 -10.61 16.54 -8.40
CA ALA A 139 -9.91 16.30 -7.17
C ALA A 139 -10.38 14.99 -6.55
N ARG A 140 -9.47 14.28 -5.88
CA ARG A 140 -9.77 13.04 -5.16
C ARG A 140 -9.63 13.31 -3.66
N LEU A 141 -10.68 13.07 -2.91
CA LEU A 141 -10.71 13.27 -1.46
C LEU A 141 -11.31 12.03 -0.80
N GLY A 142 -10.67 11.48 0.21
CA GLY A 142 -11.20 10.27 0.81
C GLY A 142 -10.43 9.72 1.99
N VAL A 143 -10.79 8.49 2.32
CA VAL A 143 -10.12 7.67 3.34
C VAL A 143 -9.83 6.30 2.77
N ALA A 144 -8.68 5.78 3.09
CA ALA A 144 -8.25 4.42 2.74
C ALA A 144 -7.98 3.63 4.01
N PHE A 145 -8.29 2.36 3.95
CA PHE A 145 -8.07 1.38 5.01
C PHE A 145 -7.17 0.30 4.45
N ASP A 146 -5.92 0.36 4.82
CA ASP A 146 -4.87 -0.51 4.32
C ASP A 146 -4.68 -1.69 5.26
N TRP A 147 -4.67 -2.90 4.75
CA TRP A 147 -4.17 -4.06 5.48
C TRP A 147 -2.90 -4.58 4.85
N LEU A 148 -1.90 -4.68 5.68
CA LEU A 148 -0.58 -5.12 5.30
C LEU A 148 -0.32 -6.51 5.87
N ARG A 149 0.31 -7.37 5.08
CA ARG A 149 0.84 -8.65 5.52
C ARG A 149 2.31 -8.73 5.15
N ALA A 150 3.18 -8.91 6.11
CA ALA A 150 4.59 -9.14 5.85
C ALA A 150 4.96 -10.56 6.28
N ARG A 151 5.83 -11.20 5.50
CA ARG A 151 6.44 -12.48 5.79
C ARG A 151 7.95 -12.30 5.72
N GLY A 152 8.62 -12.45 6.85
CA GLY A 152 10.07 -12.45 6.92
C GLY A 152 10.60 -13.86 7.10
N SER A 153 11.71 -14.19 6.47
CA SER A 153 12.49 -15.38 6.74
C SER A 153 13.94 -15.00 6.99
N LEU A 154 14.54 -15.60 7.99
CA LEU A 154 15.95 -15.38 8.33
C LEU A 154 16.65 -16.74 8.41
N SER A 155 17.68 -16.91 7.60
CA SER A 155 18.57 -18.07 7.63
C SER A 155 19.93 -17.61 8.16
N THR A 156 20.36 -18.15 9.30
CA THR A 156 21.65 -17.80 9.90
C THR A 156 22.53 -19.03 10.01
N TRP A 157 23.82 -18.86 9.86
CA TRP A 157 24.82 -19.87 10.08
C TRP A 157 25.99 -19.30 10.86
N SER A 158 26.70 -20.15 11.61
CA SER A 158 27.94 -19.77 12.26
C SER A 158 29.03 -20.85 12.03
N ARG A 159 30.27 -20.43 12.08
CA ARG A 159 31.43 -21.31 12.00
C ARG A 159 32.45 -20.84 13.04
N THR A 160 32.83 -21.73 13.91
CA THR A 160 33.93 -21.50 14.83
C THR A 160 35.15 -22.29 14.37
N THR A 161 36.24 -21.58 14.13
CA THR A 161 37.53 -22.21 13.75
C THR A 161 38.53 -22.02 14.88
N ILE A 162 39.13 -23.12 15.35
CA ILE A 162 40.14 -23.14 16.40
C ILE A 162 41.50 -23.42 15.75
N ASN A 163 42.44 -22.50 15.97
CA ASN A 163 43.79 -22.53 15.43
C ASN A 163 44.81 -22.61 16.59
N ILE A 164 45.22 -23.80 16.97
CA ILE A 164 46.25 -23.99 18.00
C ILE A 164 47.58 -24.26 17.30
N PRO A 165 48.67 -23.54 17.64
CA PRO A 165 49.99 -23.79 17.05
C PRO A 165 50.44 -25.24 17.23
N GLY A 166 50.79 -25.87 16.07
CA GLY A 166 51.22 -27.27 16.05
C GLY A 166 50.09 -28.32 15.97
N ILE A 167 48.85 -27.90 15.96
CA ILE A 167 47.68 -28.78 15.77
C ILE A 167 46.93 -28.36 14.48
N PRO A 168 46.46 -29.30 13.68
CA PRO A 168 45.62 -28.95 12.54
C PRO A 168 44.40 -28.15 12.99
N SER A 169 44.07 -27.05 12.27
CA SER A 169 42.91 -26.22 12.59
C SER A 169 41.59 -27.03 12.43
N THR A 170 40.74 -26.89 13.43
CA THR A 170 39.43 -27.56 13.47
C THR A 170 38.33 -26.54 13.30
N SER A 171 37.46 -26.77 12.33
CA SER A 171 36.26 -25.92 12.09
C SER A 171 35.01 -26.68 12.52
N ILE A 172 34.19 -26.04 13.34
CA ILE A 172 32.90 -26.54 13.79
C ILE A 172 31.81 -25.67 13.14
N PRO A 173 31.16 -26.14 12.08
CA PRO A 173 30.05 -25.44 11.53
C PRO A 173 28.81 -25.70 12.38
N VAL A 174 28.08 -24.63 12.69
CA VAL A 174 26.68 -24.70 13.19
C VAL A 174 25.79 -24.46 12.01
N GLY A 175 25.02 -25.47 11.63
CA GLY A 175 24.20 -25.46 10.42
C GLY A 175 23.13 -24.35 10.41
N PRO A 176 22.48 -24.12 9.26
CA PRO A 176 21.53 -23.02 9.16
C PRO A 176 20.36 -23.20 10.11
N SER A 177 20.11 -22.18 10.94
CA SER A 177 18.84 -22.00 11.63
C SER A 177 17.95 -21.19 10.74
N ASN A 178 16.77 -21.72 10.42
CA ASN A 178 15.75 -21.01 9.63
C ASN A 178 14.62 -20.58 10.56
N ASP A 179 14.38 -19.30 10.62
CA ASP A 179 13.25 -18.73 11.33
C ASP A 179 12.37 -17.97 10.34
N SER A 180 11.05 -18.07 10.49
CA SER A 180 10.09 -17.37 9.64
C SER A 180 9.00 -16.76 10.49
N GLU A 181 8.76 -15.48 10.27
CA GLU A 181 7.76 -14.70 10.98
C GLU A 181 6.74 -14.12 10.03
N LYS A 182 5.49 -14.01 10.50
CA LYS A 182 4.40 -13.37 9.78
C LYS A 182 3.83 -12.26 10.62
N PHE A 183 3.66 -11.12 10.00
CA PHE A 183 3.09 -9.92 10.62
C PHE A 183 1.89 -9.47 9.80
N SER A 184 0.93 -8.87 10.48
CA SER A 184 -0.20 -8.20 9.83
C SER A 184 -0.58 -6.99 10.63
N ASP A 185 -0.90 -5.89 9.93
CA ASP A 185 -1.40 -4.68 10.56
C ASP A 185 -2.44 -4.00 9.67
N PHE A 186 -3.20 -3.10 10.28
CA PHE A 186 -4.26 -2.35 9.66
C PHE A 186 -4.07 -0.86 9.92
N VAL A 187 -4.06 -0.05 8.86
CA VAL A 187 -3.78 1.37 8.90
C VAL A 187 -4.88 2.16 8.20
N ALA A 188 -5.32 3.25 8.83
CA ALA A 188 -6.24 4.19 8.20
C ALA A 188 -5.47 5.41 7.69
N GLN A 189 -5.76 5.85 6.46
CA GLN A 189 -5.10 6.98 5.81
C GLN A 189 -6.11 7.96 5.24
N GLY A 190 -5.79 9.26 5.31
CA GLY A 190 -6.43 10.28 4.49
C GLY A 190 -5.85 10.25 3.08
N VAL A 191 -6.70 10.49 2.10
CA VAL A 191 -6.35 10.52 0.67
C VAL A 191 -6.69 11.87 0.11
N VAL A 192 -5.73 12.50 -0.57
CA VAL A 192 -5.94 13.72 -1.36
C VAL A 192 -5.18 13.59 -2.67
N GLY A 193 -5.83 13.92 -3.78
CA GLY A 193 -5.19 13.74 -5.08
C GLY A 193 -5.94 14.39 -6.22
N LEU A 194 -5.51 14.06 -7.44
CA LEU A 194 -6.09 14.51 -8.68
C LEU A 194 -6.37 13.31 -9.60
N GLN A 195 -7.40 13.44 -10.40
CA GLN A 195 -7.77 12.47 -11.43
C GLN A 195 -8.00 13.19 -12.74
N ALA A 196 -7.56 12.59 -13.83
CA ALA A 196 -7.96 12.94 -15.18
C ALA A 196 -8.68 11.75 -15.82
N THR A 197 -9.78 12.03 -16.50
CA THR A 197 -10.58 11.04 -17.22
C THR A 197 -10.74 11.49 -18.67
N TYR A 198 -10.60 10.58 -19.59
CA TYR A 198 -10.88 10.80 -21.01
C TYR A 198 -11.83 9.73 -21.54
N LEU A 199 -13.00 10.13 -21.97
CA LEU A 199 -13.98 9.27 -22.61
C LEU A 199 -13.82 9.36 -24.14
N PHE A 200 -13.49 8.25 -24.78
CA PHE A 200 -13.43 8.18 -26.24
C PHE A 200 -14.72 7.64 -26.88
N THR A 201 -15.65 7.17 -26.07
CA THR A 201 -17.07 6.96 -26.37
C THR A 201 -17.88 7.45 -25.19
N ASP A 202 -19.22 7.52 -25.35
CA ASP A 202 -20.12 7.91 -24.25
C ASP A 202 -19.92 7.08 -22.97
N ASN A 203 -19.49 5.83 -23.13
CA ASN A 203 -19.43 4.85 -22.03
C ASN A 203 -18.03 4.40 -21.65
N LEU A 204 -17.03 4.56 -22.52
CA LEU A 204 -15.71 3.95 -22.35
C LEU A 204 -14.59 4.97 -22.50
N GLY A 205 -13.59 4.86 -21.65
CA GLY A 205 -12.45 5.77 -21.65
C GLY A 205 -11.25 5.25 -20.87
N PHE A 206 -10.34 6.17 -20.61
CA PHE A 206 -9.18 5.99 -19.76
C PHE A 206 -9.24 6.93 -18.56
N TYR A 207 -8.68 6.50 -17.44
CA TYR A 207 -8.42 7.37 -16.29
C TYR A 207 -6.97 7.28 -15.89
N SER A 208 -6.49 8.34 -15.24
CA SER A 208 -5.25 8.36 -14.48
C SER A 208 -5.46 9.17 -13.20
N ALA A 209 -4.87 8.73 -12.12
CA ALA A 209 -4.97 9.41 -10.85
C ALA A 209 -3.63 9.40 -10.12
N ILE A 210 -3.40 10.46 -9.35
CA ILE A 210 -2.27 10.58 -8.45
C ILE A 210 -2.77 11.08 -7.10
N ASP A 211 -2.52 10.31 -6.05
CA ASP A 211 -2.95 10.60 -4.69
C ASP A 211 -1.73 10.77 -3.78
N TYR A 212 -1.83 11.64 -2.81
CA TYR A 212 -0.94 11.65 -1.66
C TYR A 212 -1.70 11.12 -0.44
N ARG A 213 -1.09 10.19 0.27
CA ARG A 213 -1.69 9.49 1.38
C ARG A 213 -0.98 9.84 2.68
N VAL A 214 -1.78 10.11 3.71
CA VAL A 214 -1.30 10.50 5.05
C VAL A 214 -2.04 9.71 6.10
N GLY A 215 -1.31 9.07 6.98
CA GLY A 215 -1.87 8.28 8.09
C GLY A 215 -0.81 7.77 9.04
N ASP A 216 -1.19 6.78 9.81
CA ASP A 216 -0.30 6.14 10.77
C ASP A 216 0.71 5.21 10.07
N GLU A 217 1.75 4.81 10.81
CA GLU A 217 2.67 3.75 10.38
C GLU A 217 2.06 2.38 10.68
N ALA A 218 2.24 1.43 9.78
CA ALA A 218 2.01 0.02 10.09
C ALA A 218 3.10 -0.49 11.03
N GLU A 219 2.73 -1.17 12.10
CA GLU A 219 3.65 -1.67 13.10
C GLU A 219 3.72 -3.20 13.10
N PHE A 220 4.91 -3.73 12.99
CA PHE A 220 5.16 -5.17 13.09
C PHE A 220 5.48 -5.53 14.54
N LYS A 221 4.53 -6.22 15.20
CA LYS A 221 4.63 -6.58 16.62
C LYS A 221 4.68 -8.09 16.80
N LYS A 222 5.48 -8.55 17.75
CA LYS A 222 5.53 -9.94 18.25
C LYS A 222 5.48 -9.90 19.76
N ASN A 223 4.54 -10.63 20.35
CA ASN A 223 4.34 -10.66 21.80
C ASN A 223 4.15 -9.27 22.45
N GLY A 224 3.60 -8.30 21.69
CA GLY A 224 3.40 -6.94 22.15
C GLY A 224 4.59 -6.00 21.96
N GLU A 225 5.75 -6.49 21.59
CA GLU A 225 6.94 -5.69 21.28
C GLU A 225 7.00 -5.32 19.80
N LYS A 226 7.41 -4.07 19.52
CA LYS A 226 7.57 -3.55 18.17
C LYS A 226 8.93 -3.99 17.59
N TYR A 227 8.89 -4.78 16.54
CA TYR A 227 10.08 -5.24 15.80
C TYR A 227 10.41 -4.34 14.61
N GLY A 228 9.41 -3.70 14.05
CA GLY A 228 9.59 -2.85 12.90
C GLY A 228 8.34 -2.01 12.60
N SER A 229 8.46 -1.15 11.60
CA SER A 229 7.34 -0.37 11.07
C SER A 229 7.50 -0.11 9.59
N LEU A 230 6.36 0.13 8.93
CA LEU A 230 6.29 0.60 7.56
C LEU A 230 5.53 1.94 7.53
N ASN A 231 6.23 2.98 7.13
CA ASN A 231 5.59 4.27 6.91
C ASN A 231 4.82 4.21 5.59
N MET A 232 3.49 4.24 5.70
CA MET A 232 2.58 4.13 4.57
C MET A 232 2.28 5.47 3.88
N ASN A 233 2.83 6.59 4.38
CA ASN A 233 2.66 7.91 3.78
C ASN A 233 3.41 8.01 2.46
N GLY A 234 2.81 8.69 1.49
CA GLY A 234 3.48 8.89 0.20
C GLY A 234 2.55 8.94 -1.00
N TRP A 235 3.18 8.91 -2.16
CA TRP A 235 2.50 8.98 -3.44
C TRP A 235 1.95 7.62 -3.86
N TYR A 236 0.75 7.67 -4.43
CA TYR A 236 0.06 6.57 -5.06
C TYR A 236 -0.40 7.02 -6.44
N ALA A 237 -0.10 6.27 -7.46
CA ALA A 237 -0.54 6.53 -8.82
C ALA A 237 -1.34 5.33 -9.35
N SER A 238 -2.45 5.60 -10.04
CA SER A 238 -3.22 4.56 -10.73
C SER A 238 -3.60 5.01 -12.13
N ALA A 239 -3.76 4.05 -13.02
CA ALA A 239 -4.25 4.28 -14.37
C ALA A 239 -4.94 3.03 -14.91
N GLY A 240 -5.92 3.22 -15.79
CA GLY A 240 -6.67 2.12 -16.37
C GLY A 240 -7.85 2.56 -17.23
N LEU A 241 -8.79 1.66 -17.37
CA LEU A 241 -10.02 1.89 -18.10
C LEU A 241 -11.11 2.44 -17.19
N VAL A 242 -11.95 3.29 -17.75
CA VAL A 242 -13.19 3.79 -17.13
C VAL A 242 -14.37 3.38 -17.97
N PHE A 243 -15.42 2.94 -17.32
CA PHE A 243 -16.69 2.61 -17.93
C PHE A 243 -17.82 3.31 -17.18
N GLN A 244 -18.68 4.06 -17.90
CA GLN A 244 -19.86 4.77 -17.35
C GLN A 244 -21.16 4.18 -17.91
N PHE A 245 -22.21 4.08 -17.09
CA PHE A 245 -23.50 3.50 -17.47
C PHE A 245 -24.62 3.97 -16.52
#